data_279398e224cc61d976aff2e660c41a8c
#
_entry.id   279398e224cc61d976aff2e660c41a8c
#
_cell.length_a   1.000
_cell.length_b   1.000
_cell.length_c   1.000
_cell.angle_alpha   90.00
_cell.angle_beta   90.00
_cell.angle_gamma   90.00
#
_symmetry.space_group_name_H-M   'P 1'
#
loop_
_entity.id
_entity.type
_entity.pdbx_description
1 polymer ?
#
loop_
_entity_poly.entity_id
_entity_poly.type
_entity_poly.pdbx_seq_one_letter_code
_entity_poly.pdbx_strand_id
1 'polypeptide(L)'
;MSYTLTGKLVVAISSRALFDFEEENRIFESTDDSAYMKLQLERLGMAAQTGVAFPLVKKLLAFNEAGEQRVEVVILSRNDPVSGLRVFRSAEHHGLHLERGVFTRGRPPYHYLRSLHACLLYTSDAAD
;
A
#
# COMPACT_ATOMS: atom_id res chain seq x y z
N MET A 1 1.00 22.63 -6.45
CA MET A 1 2.01 21.73 -7.04
C MET A 1 1.35 20.53 -7.64
N SER A 2 1.63 20.22 -8.87
CA SER A 2 1.07 19.04 -9.51
C SER A 2 2.00 17.84 -9.31
N TYR A 3 1.41 16.73 -8.93
CA TYR A 3 2.16 15.48 -8.78
C TYR A 3 2.03 14.69 -10.08
N THR A 4 3.12 14.62 -10.83
CA THR A 4 3.18 13.86 -12.07
C THR A 4 4.04 12.63 -11.90
N LEU A 5 3.68 11.56 -12.61
CA LEU A 5 4.46 10.34 -12.62
C LEU A 5 5.50 10.32 -13.74
N THR A 6 5.49 11.32 -14.60
CA THR A 6 6.42 11.41 -15.71
C THR A 6 7.86 11.57 -15.22
N GLY A 7 8.75 10.75 -15.74
CA GLY A 7 10.16 10.81 -15.38
C GLY A 7 10.53 10.14 -14.07
N LYS A 8 9.57 9.49 -13.42
CA LYS A 8 9.81 8.76 -12.18
C LYS A 8 9.79 7.26 -12.42
N LEU A 9 10.53 6.53 -11.59
CA LEU A 9 10.35 5.09 -11.48
C LEU A 9 9.14 4.83 -10.59
N VAL A 10 8.09 4.28 -11.16
CA VAL A 10 6.87 3.99 -10.42
C VAL A 10 6.82 2.52 -10.05
N VAL A 11 6.74 2.24 -8.76
CA VAL A 11 6.65 0.89 -8.22
C VAL A 11 5.29 0.72 -7.56
N ALA A 12 4.49 -0.20 -8.09
CA ALA A 12 3.22 -0.55 -7.48
C ALA A 12 3.43 -1.70 -6.48
N ILE A 13 2.83 -1.58 -5.31
CA ILE A 13 3.01 -2.57 -4.26
C ILE A 13 1.68 -2.87 -3.57
N SER A 14 1.43 -4.13 -3.25
CA SER A 14 0.22 -4.49 -2.51
C SER A 14 0.35 -4.08 -1.04
N SER A 15 -0.76 -3.77 -0.42
CA SER A 15 -0.76 -3.40 1.00
C SER A 15 -0.25 -4.53 1.88
N ARG A 16 -0.54 -5.78 1.53
CA ARG A 16 -0.11 -6.95 2.31
C ARG A 16 1.37 -7.27 2.15
N ALA A 17 2.00 -6.83 1.07
CA ALA A 17 3.45 -6.95 0.93
C ALA A 17 4.16 -5.90 1.77
N LEU A 18 3.61 -4.70 1.87
CA LEU A 18 4.22 -3.61 2.61
C LEU A 18 4.05 -3.76 4.12
N PHE A 19 2.86 -4.16 4.56
CA PHE A 19 2.55 -4.34 5.98
C PHE A 19 1.92 -5.70 6.23
N ASP A 20 2.14 -6.22 7.45
CA ASP A 20 1.58 -7.49 7.87
C ASP A 20 0.16 -7.29 8.41
N PHE A 21 -0.82 -7.71 7.64
CA PHE A 21 -2.23 -7.70 8.03
C PHE A 21 -2.78 -9.13 8.19
N GLU A 22 -1.93 -10.08 8.52
CA GLU A 22 -2.32 -11.49 8.63
C GLU A 22 -3.48 -11.72 9.60
N GLU A 23 -3.40 -11.10 10.77
CA GLU A 23 -4.44 -11.25 11.78
C GLU A 23 -5.77 -10.71 11.30
N GLU A 24 -5.75 -9.49 10.74
CA GLU A 24 -6.95 -8.86 10.20
C GLU A 24 -7.53 -9.65 9.04
N ASN A 25 -6.68 -10.21 8.19
CA ASN A 25 -7.11 -11.01 7.06
C ASN A 25 -7.78 -12.31 7.49
N ARG A 26 -7.32 -12.94 8.56
CA ARG A 26 -7.98 -14.13 9.12
C ARG A 26 -9.39 -13.81 9.59
N ILE A 27 -9.58 -12.64 10.19
CA ILE A 27 -10.90 -12.18 10.62
C ILE A 27 -11.77 -11.92 9.40
N PHE A 28 -11.23 -11.32 8.36
CA PHE A 28 -11.95 -11.10 7.11
C PHE A 28 -12.42 -12.43 6.48
N GLU A 29 -11.57 -13.45 6.47
CA GLU A 29 -11.92 -14.76 5.90
C GLU A 29 -12.98 -15.51 6.72
N SER A 30 -13.04 -15.28 8.03
CA SER A 30 -13.98 -15.94 8.91
C SER A 30 -15.29 -15.18 9.13
N THR A 31 -15.35 -13.91 8.71
CA THR A 31 -16.50 -13.04 8.91
C THR A 31 -16.84 -12.31 7.60
N ASP A 32 -17.32 -11.08 7.68
CA ASP A 32 -17.67 -10.28 6.51
C ASP A 32 -16.82 -9.01 6.43
N ASP A 33 -17.00 -8.28 5.33
CA ASP A 33 -16.31 -7.01 5.08
C ASP A 33 -16.54 -5.99 6.20
N SER A 34 -17.74 -5.95 6.75
CA SER A 34 -18.08 -4.97 7.79
C SER A 34 -17.25 -5.18 9.05
N ALA A 35 -17.07 -6.44 9.46
CA ALA A 35 -16.25 -6.77 10.61
C ALA A 35 -14.78 -6.41 10.38
N TYR A 36 -14.28 -6.67 9.17
CA TYR A 36 -12.91 -6.33 8.80
C TYR A 36 -12.70 -4.82 8.81
N MET A 37 -13.60 -4.06 8.18
CA MET A 37 -13.50 -2.60 8.13
C MET A 37 -13.57 -2.00 9.53
N LYS A 38 -14.47 -2.52 10.38
CA LYS A 38 -14.58 -2.08 11.76
C LYS A 38 -13.30 -2.32 12.54
N LEU A 39 -12.69 -3.49 12.37
CA LEU A 39 -11.43 -3.81 13.03
C LEU A 39 -10.31 -2.88 12.58
N GLN A 40 -10.20 -2.61 11.28
CA GLN A 40 -9.19 -1.68 10.77
C GLN A 40 -9.40 -0.26 11.30
N LEU A 41 -10.65 0.16 11.40
CA LEU A 41 -10.97 1.47 11.96
C LEU A 41 -10.60 1.56 13.44
N GLU A 42 -10.89 0.52 14.21
CA GLU A 42 -10.52 0.45 15.63
C GLU A 42 -9.01 0.46 15.84
N ARG A 43 -8.26 -0.12 14.91
CA ARG A 43 -6.80 -0.22 14.97
C ARG A 43 -6.09 0.92 14.24
N LEU A 44 -6.82 1.93 13.81
CA LEU A 44 -6.25 3.01 13.00
C LEU A 44 -5.09 3.74 13.70
N GLY A 45 -5.16 3.88 15.01
CA GLY A 45 -4.10 4.47 15.81
C GLY A 45 -2.92 3.54 16.11
N MET A 46 -3.00 2.28 15.68
CA MET A 46 -1.95 1.28 15.89
C MET A 46 -1.24 1.02 14.57
N ALA A 47 0.03 1.35 14.48
CA ALA A 47 0.81 1.07 13.28
C ALA A 47 0.88 -0.43 13.03
N ALA A 48 0.66 -0.84 11.78
CA ALA A 48 0.80 -2.23 11.39
C ALA A 48 2.27 -2.66 11.45
N GLN A 49 2.51 -3.94 11.67
CA GLN A 49 3.85 -4.50 11.58
C GLN A 49 4.32 -4.47 10.13
N THR A 50 5.63 -4.36 9.94
CA THR A 50 6.20 -4.32 8.60
C THR A 50 6.09 -5.66 7.89
N GLY A 51 5.78 -5.63 6.60
CA GLY A 51 5.70 -6.80 5.76
C GLY A 51 7.02 -7.12 5.05
N VAL A 52 6.98 -8.14 4.20
CA VAL A 52 8.18 -8.65 3.54
C VAL A 52 8.83 -7.65 2.59
N ALA A 53 8.03 -6.77 2.00
CA ALA A 53 8.53 -5.79 1.04
C ALA A 53 8.93 -4.45 1.68
N PHE A 54 8.72 -4.28 2.97
CA PHE A 54 9.02 -3.03 3.65
C PHE A 54 10.48 -2.59 3.47
N PRO A 55 11.49 -3.47 3.66
CA PRO A 55 12.88 -3.05 3.48
C PRO A 55 13.18 -2.58 2.04
N LEU A 56 12.59 -3.24 1.05
CA LEU A 56 12.75 -2.82 -0.35
C LEU A 56 12.17 -1.44 -0.58
N VAL A 57 10.96 -1.20 -0.10
CA VAL A 57 10.29 0.09 -0.27
C VAL A 57 11.08 1.20 0.41
N LYS A 58 11.57 0.94 1.61
CA LYS A 58 12.38 1.91 2.34
C LYS A 58 13.64 2.30 1.55
N LYS A 59 14.32 1.31 0.95
CA LYS A 59 15.50 1.54 0.14
C LYS A 59 15.16 2.32 -1.14
N LEU A 60 14.05 1.99 -1.79
CA LEU A 60 13.63 2.69 -3.00
C LEU A 60 13.32 4.16 -2.70
N LEU A 61 12.61 4.44 -1.63
CA LEU A 61 12.27 5.80 -1.26
C LEU A 61 13.48 6.62 -0.80
N ALA A 62 14.55 5.97 -0.39
CA ALA A 62 15.79 6.64 -0.03
C ALA A 62 16.43 7.38 -1.22
N PHE A 63 16.14 6.98 -2.45
CA PHE A 63 16.60 7.70 -3.63
C PHE A 63 16.03 9.12 -3.74
N ASN A 64 14.98 9.42 -2.98
CA ASN A 64 14.33 10.73 -2.97
C ASN A 64 14.94 11.69 -1.94
N GLU A 65 15.89 11.26 -1.13
CA GLU A 65 16.44 12.06 -0.03
C GLU A 65 17.22 13.29 -0.51
N ALA A 66 17.69 13.29 -1.75
CA ALA A 66 18.40 14.43 -2.32
C ALA A 66 17.47 15.57 -2.76
N GLY A 67 16.17 15.48 -2.48
CA GLY A 67 15.19 16.50 -2.83
C GLY A 67 14.53 16.31 -4.18
N GLU A 68 15.04 15.42 -5.02
CA GLU A 68 14.39 15.06 -6.29
C GLU A 68 13.56 13.80 -6.11
N GLN A 69 12.31 13.88 -6.52
CA GLN A 69 11.45 12.67 -6.48
C GLN A 69 11.69 11.81 -7.70
N ARG A 70 12.56 10.83 -7.55
CA ARG A 70 12.95 9.90 -8.63
C ARG A 70 12.14 8.62 -8.61
N VAL A 71 11.63 8.24 -7.44
CA VAL A 71 10.89 7.01 -7.25
C VAL A 71 9.56 7.35 -6.59
N GLU A 72 8.50 6.77 -7.11
CA GLU A 72 7.21 6.83 -6.43
C GLU A 72 6.71 5.41 -6.18
N VAL A 73 6.31 5.15 -4.95
CA VAL A 73 5.70 3.88 -4.56
C VAL A 73 4.20 4.11 -4.44
N VAL A 74 3.43 3.34 -5.19
CA VAL A 74 1.97 3.44 -5.24
C VAL A 74 1.39 2.17 -4.64
N ILE A 75 0.46 2.32 -3.70
CA ILE A 75 -0.24 1.16 -3.14
C ILE A 75 -1.31 0.72 -4.13
N LEU A 76 -1.33 -0.56 -4.47
CA LEU A 76 -2.32 -1.14 -5.36
C LEU A 76 -2.93 -2.34 -4.66
N SER A 77 -4.15 -2.20 -4.18
CA SER A 77 -4.72 -3.15 -3.24
C SER A 77 -6.17 -3.47 -3.56
N ARG A 78 -6.57 -4.70 -3.25
CA ARG A 78 -7.97 -5.11 -3.28
C ARG A 78 -8.73 -4.74 -2.03
N ASN A 79 -8.06 -4.20 -1.02
CA ASN A 79 -8.71 -3.80 0.21
C ASN A 79 -9.66 -2.61 -0.01
N ASP A 80 -10.44 -2.31 1.00
CA ASP A 80 -11.34 -1.18 1.01
C ASP A 80 -10.60 0.12 1.41
N PRO A 81 -11.21 1.30 1.17
CA PRO A 81 -10.57 2.57 1.52
C PRO A 81 -10.31 2.77 3.01
N VAL A 82 -11.10 2.17 3.89
CA VAL A 82 -10.89 2.28 5.34
C VAL A 82 -9.59 1.57 5.72
N SER A 83 -9.38 0.37 5.19
CA SER A 83 -8.12 -0.36 5.37
C SER A 83 -6.96 0.42 4.76
N GLY A 84 -7.21 1.10 3.64
CA GLY A 84 -6.24 1.97 2.99
C GLY A 84 -5.77 3.10 3.89
N LEU A 85 -6.67 3.68 4.66
CA LEU A 85 -6.32 4.74 5.60
C LEU A 85 -5.31 4.23 6.64
N ARG A 86 -5.51 3.01 7.13
CA ARG A 86 -4.56 2.40 8.06
C ARG A 86 -3.19 2.16 7.42
N VAL A 87 -3.16 1.78 6.13
CA VAL A 87 -1.91 1.64 5.38
C VAL A 87 -1.14 2.96 5.37
N PHE A 88 -1.80 4.07 5.03
CA PHE A 88 -1.14 5.37 5.00
C PHE A 88 -0.72 5.85 6.39
N ARG A 89 -1.53 5.61 7.41
CA ARG A 89 -1.16 5.93 8.79
C ARG A 89 0.04 5.13 9.26
N SER A 90 0.08 3.84 8.92
CA SER A 90 1.21 2.98 9.26
C SER A 90 2.48 3.43 8.53
N ALA A 91 2.37 3.80 7.26
CA ALA A 91 3.50 4.31 6.49
C ALA A 91 4.07 5.57 7.13
N GLU A 92 3.22 6.51 7.52
CA GLU A 92 3.63 7.72 8.19
C GLU A 92 4.36 7.42 9.49
N HIS A 93 3.85 6.49 10.29
CA HIS A 93 4.48 6.06 11.54
C HIS A 93 5.89 5.52 11.31
N HIS A 94 6.09 4.76 10.24
CA HIS A 94 7.39 4.18 9.90
C HIS A 94 8.28 5.12 9.08
N GLY A 95 7.87 6.35 8.86
CA GLY A 95 8.66 7.34 8.16
C GLY A 95 8.69 7.18 6.64
N LEU A 96 7.75 6.45 6.08
CA LEU A 96 7.62 6.31 4.62
C LEU A 96 6.69 7.37 4.06
N HIS A 97 7.12 8.02 2.99
CA HIS A 97 6.31 9.01 2.29
C HIS A 97 5.61 8.37 1.11
N LEU A 98 4.33 8.04 1.30
CA LEU A 98 3.45 7.48 0.28
C LEU A 98 2.35 8.49 -0.05
N GLU A 99 2.16 8.76 -1.34
CA GLU A 99 1.21 9.77 -1.77
C GLU A 99 -0.04 9.20 -2.43
N ARG A 100 0.04 8.00 -2.99
CA ARG A 100 -1.04 7.44 -3.80
C ARG A 100 -1.37 6.01 -3.44
N GLY A 101 -2.65 5.70 -3.57
CA GLY A 101 -3.09 4.33 -3.42
C GLY A 101 -4.40 4.10 -4.16
N VAL A 102 -4.57 2.89 -4.65
CA VAL A 102 -5.82 2.43 -5.27
C VAL A 102 -6.34 1.26 -4.45
N PHE A 103 -7.58 1.38 -3.98
CA PHE A 103 -8.23 0.39 -3.13
C PHE A 103 -9.55 0.01 -3.78
N THR A 104 -9.65 -1.23 -4.24
CA THR A 104 -10.71 -1.63 -5.18
C THR A 104 -11.87 -2.39 -4.56
N ARG A 105 -11.84 -2.66 -3.26
CA ARG A 105 -12.88 -3.43 -2.56
C ARG A 105 -13.15 -4.78 -3.22
N GLY A 106 -12.10 -5.57 -3.39
CA GLY A 106 -12.21 -6.93 -3.89
C GLY A 106 -12.06 -7.09 -5.39
N ARG A 107 -12.07 -6.00 -6.16
CA ARG A 107 -11.86 -6.09 -7.60
C ARG A 107 -10.38 -6.20 -7.93
N PRO A 108 -10.00 -6.90 -9.01
CA PRO A 108 -8.60 -6.92 -9.44
C PRO A 108 -8.12 -5.51 -9.79
N PRO A 109 -6.99 -5.07 -9.21
CA PRO A 109 -6.52 -3.70 -9.42
C PRO A 109 -5.55 -3.54 -10.60
N TYR A 110 -5.26 -4.60 -11.32
CA TYR A 110 -4.14 -4.63 -12.27
C TYR A 110 -4.30 -3.72 -13.47
N HIS A 111 -5.54 -3.41 -13.88
CA HIS A 111 -5.76 -2.51 -15.00
C HIS A 111 -5.32 -1.06 -14.72
N TYR A 112 -5.13 -0.71 -13.45
CA TYR A 112 -4.61 0.61 -13.11
C TYR A 112 -3.10 0.75 -13.35
N LEU A 113 -2.38 -0.36 -13.54
CA LEU A 113 -0.93 -0.33 -13.73
C LEU A 113 -0.52 0.54 -14.92
N ARG A 114 -1.25 0.45 -16.02
CA ARG A 114 -0.95 1.25 -17.21
C ARG A 114 -1.15 2.74 -16.95
N SER A 115 -2.28 3.11 -16.35
CA SER A 115 -2.56 4.52 -16.05
C SER A 115 -1.56 5.12 -15.06
N LEU A 116 -1.03 4.29 -14.18
CA LEU A 116 -0.03 4.71 -13.21
C LEU A 116 1.38 4.74 -13.78
N HIS A 117 1.58 4.24 -15.00
CA HIS A 117 2.91 4.09 -15.60
C HIS A 117 3.85 3.26 -14.72
N ALA A 118 3.32 2.22 -14.11
CA ALA A 118 4.10 1.39 -13.21
C ALA A 118 5.17 0.60 -13.95
N CYS A 119 6.39 0.67 -13.45
CA CYS A 119 7.53 -0.04 -14.00
C CYS A 119 7.70 -1.42 -13.38
N LEU A 120 7.20 -1.57 -12.16
CA LEU A 120 7.34 -2.80 -11.38
C LEU A 120 6.12 -2.98 -10.49
N LEU A 121 5.65 -4.22 -10.38
CA LEU A 121 4.59 -4.58 -9.44
C LEU A 121 5.14 -5.63 -8.47
N TYR A 122 4.99 -5.40 -7.17
CA TYR A 122 5.34 -6.35 -6.13
C TYR A 122 4.10 -6.73 -5.33
N THR A 123 3.81 -8.03 -5.28
CA THR A 123 2.71 -8.56 -4.47
C THR A 123 3.26 -9.58 -3.49
N SER A 124 2.52 -9.84 -2.41
CA SER A 124 2.98 -10.77 -1.38
C SER A 124 2.86 -12.22 -1.82
N ASP A 125 1.80 -12.53 -2.54
CA ASP A 125 1.54 -13.89 -3.01
C ASP A 125 0.41 -13.89 -4.05
N ALA A 126 0.00 -15.08 -4.44
CA ALA A 126 -1.06 -15.27 -5.41
C ALA A 126 -2.45 -14.80 -4.94
N ALA A 127 -2.62 -14.52 -3.67
CA ALA A 127 -3.89 -14.06 -3.13
C ALA A 127 -4.16 -12.58 -3.43
N ASP A 128 -3.15 -11.86 -3.79
CA ASP A 128 -3.30 -10.43 -4.09
C ASP A 128 -3.66 -10.15 -5.55
#